data_06e6cab1dfb04537e11ffc92edead145
#
_entry.id   06e6cab1dfb04537e11ffc92edead145
#
_cell.length_a   1.000
_cell.length_b   1.000
_cell.length_c   1.000
_cell.angle_alpha   90.00
_cell.angle_beta   90.00
_cell.angle_gamma   90.00
#
_symmetry.space_group_name_H-M   'P 1'
#
loop_
_entity.id
_entity.type
_entity.pdbx_description
1 polymer ?
#
loop_
_entity_poly.entity_id
_entity_poly.type
_entity_poly.pdbx_seq_one_letter_code
_entity_poly.pdbx_strand_id
1 'polypeptide(L)'
;MVADAVSNEKGVSREVIFEAIESALAMATRKRDDEEEIDCRVVVDRETGEYETFRTWAVVADEEYLVEETQLIMEQVNERKLNLSVGDTYEEKIENIEFGRIAAQTAKQVIVQKVRDAEREIVIEEYQGRVGELIAGVVKKVTRDNIVVDLGGNAEALLTRDQMIPRETFRMWDRLRALLIDVRSEQRGPQLFLSRTSPQMLIELFKIEVPEIAEEIISIRAAARDPGSRAKIVVSTNDGRIDPVGACVGMRGSRVQVVSNELSNERIDIILWDDNPAQLVINSMSPAEVASIIVEEDSHTMDVAVEEDNLAQAIGRNGQNVRLSSELTGWSINVMSLEQAREKQEQESTGFIELFVNRLDVDEDVAEVLVQEGFSSLEEIAYVPLDEILGIDGFDEDIANELRNRAKDALLTQAIASQEDLSKANVADDLINMDGMDDVLALALSKIDITCMEDLAEQSIDELLVIEGMNETRAGELIMTARAPWFEETE
;
A
#
# COMPACT_ATOMS: atom_id res chain seq x y z
N MET A 1 33.50 -14.02 33.65
CA MET A 1 33.22 -15.46 33.40
C MET A 1 31.75 -15.73 33.14
N VAL A 2 30.75 -15.40 34.02
CA VAL A 2 29.35 -15.69 33.74
C VAL A 2 28.79 -14.75 32.63
N ALA A 3 29.10 -13.45 32.66
CA ALA A 3 28.73 -12.50 31.63
C ALA A 3 29.31 -12.87 30.25
N ASP A 4 30.56 -13.31 30.22
CA ASP A 4 31.20 -13.75 28.97
C ASP A 4 30.57 -15.04 28.41
N ALA A 5 30.17 -15.96 29.29
CA ALA A 5 29.45 -17.16 28.85
C ALA A 5 28.09 -16.85 28.24
N VAL A 6 27.33 -15.97 28.87
CA VAL A 6 26.03 -15.53 28.35
C VAL A 6 26.19 -14.70 27.08
N SER A 7 27.19 -13.81 26.99
CA SER A 7 27.52 -13.05 25.79
C SER A 7 27.79 -13.96 24.60
N ASN A 8 28.63 -14.99 24.77
CA ASN A 8 28.95 -15.94 23.70
C ASN A 8 27.77 -16.85 23.32
N GLU A 9 26.95 -17.26 24.30
CA GLU A 9 25.77 -18.11 24.05
C GLU A 9 24.64 -17.35 23.34
N LYS A 10 24.47 -16.07 23.69
CA LYS A 10 23.33 -15.26 23.23
C LYS A 10 23.66 -14.29 22.09
N GLY A 11 24.95 -14.13 21.76
CA GLY A 11 25.41 -13.19 20.73
C GLY A 11 25.28 -11.72 21.10
N VAL A 12 25.02 -11.42 22.39
CA VAL A 12 24.81 -10.07 22.90
C VAL A 12 26.12 -9.50 23.45
N SER A 13 26.34 -8.20 23.29
CA SER A 13 27.56 -7.57 23.79
C SER A 13 27.68 -7.70 25.34
N ARG A 14 28.90 -7.76 25.82
CA ARG A 14 29.18 -7.86 27.27
C ARG A 14 28.61 -6.67 28.03
N GLU A 15 28.65 -5.47 27.44
CA GLU A 15 28.12 -4.25 28.05
C GLU A 15 26.62 -4.34 28.29
N VAL A 16 25.82 -4.81 27.34
CA VAL A 16 24.37 -4.99 27.50
C VAL A 16 24.02 -5.94 28.64
N ILE A 17 24.88 -6.98 28.87
CA ILE A 17 24.67 -7.88 30.01
C ILE A 17 24.95 -7.18 31.33
N PHE A 18 25.98 -6.34 31.41
CA PHE A 18 26.25 -5.54 32.61
C PHE A 18 25.13 -4.53 32.86
N GLU A 19 24.66 -3.83 31.84
CA GLU A 19 23.51 -2.92 31.93
C GLU A 19 22.24 -3.64 32.43
N ALA A 20 22.01 -4.86 31.93
CA ALA A 20 20.91 -5.71 32.40
C ALA A 20 21.06 -6.08 33.90
N ILE A 21 22.28 -6.37 34.36
CA ILE A 21 22.57 -6.65 35.76
C ILE A 21 22.37 -5.40 36.61
N GLU A 22 22.88 -4.26 36.17
CA GLU A 22 22.73 -2.96 36.86
C GLU A 22 21.26 -2.57 37.00
N SER A 23 20.48 -2.68 35.92
CA SER A 23 19.02 -2.43 35.92
C SER A 23 18.28 -3.39 36.86
N ALA A 24 18.66 -4.66 36.87
CA ALA A 24 18.06 -5.67 37.73
C ALA A 24 18.33 -5.43 39.20
N LEU A 25 19.55 -5.01 39.54
CA LEU A 25 19.94 -4.67 40.88
C LEU A 25 19.24 -3.38 41.36
N ALA A 26 19.14 -2.37 40.50
CA ALA A 26 18.39 -1.14 40.74
C ALA A 26 16.91 -1.42 41.04
N MET A 27 16.26 -2.26 40.21
CA MET A 27 14.85 -2.63 40.43
C MET A 27 14.66 -3.46 41.71
N ALA A 28 15.62 -4.31 42.04
CA ALA A 28 15.57 -5.07 43.30
C ALA A 28 15.73 -4.18 44.51
N THR A 29 16.52 -3.11 44.41
CA THR A 29 16.70 -2.10 45.46
C THR A 29 15.40 -1.30 45.68
N ARG A 30 14.76 -0.84 44.61
CA ARG A 30 13.47 -0.12 44.66
C ARG A 30 12.35 -0.93 45.36
N LYS A 31 12.26 -2.22 45.15
CA LYS A 31 11.19 -3.09 45.68
C LYS A 31 11.31 -3.38 47.20
N ARG A 32 12.41 -3.03 47.81
CA ARG A 32 12.62 -3.33 49.23
C ARG A 32 12.02 -2.27 50.17
N ASP A 33 12.01 -1.00 49.74
CA ASP A 33 11.42 0.10 50.51
C ASP A 33 9.95 0.26 50.08
N ASP A 34 9.06 -0.57 50.63
CA ASP A 34 7.61 -0.54 50.37
C ASP A 34 6.93 0.79 50.76
N GLU A 35 7.62 1.72 51.39
CA GLU A 35 7.09 2.99 51.90
C GLU A 35 7.54 4.23 51.11
N GLU A 36 8.59 4.15 50.25
CA GLU A 36 9.06 5.28 49.42
C GLU A 36 9.35 4.85 47.99
N GLU A 37 8.85 5.60 46.98
CA GLU A 37 9.23 5.45 45.58
C GLU A 37 10.63 6.04 45.32
N ILE A 38 11.68 5.25 45.61
CA ILE A 38 13.07 5.68 45.44
C ILE A 38 13.57 5.33 44.05
N ASP A 39 14.11 6.32 43.32
CA ASP A 39 14.88 6.06 42.13
C ASP A 39 16.35 5.77 42.47
N CYS A 40 16.90 4.70 41.89
CA CYS A 40 18.28 4.31 42.11
C CYS A 40 18.97 3.80 40.86
N ARG A 41 20.26 4.08 40.79
CA ARG A 41 21.17 3.58 39.78
C ARG A 41 22.25 2.70 40.42
N VAL A 42 22.53 1.56 39.82
CA VAL A 42 23.60 0.67 40.28
C VAL A 42 24.68 0.63 39.21
N VAL A 43 25.92 0.69 39.64
CA VAL A 43 27.09 0.56 38.75
C VAL A 43 27.88 -0.66 39.20
N VAL A 44 28.14 -1.57 38.27
CA VAL A 44 28.92 -2.79 38.52
C VAL A 44 30.32 -2.64 37.90
N ASP A 45 31.34 -2.84 38.72
CA ASP A 45 32.72 -2.89 38.23
C ASP A 45 32.92 -4.11 37.30
N ARG A 46 33.41 -3.85 36.07
CA ARG A 46 33.53 -4.86 35.00
C ARG A 46 34.65 -5.88 35.28
N GLU A 47 35.62 -5.57 36.14
CA GLU A 47 36.77 -6.41 36.47
C GLU A 47 36.56 -7.20 37.76
N THR A 48 36.14 -6.52 38.81
CA THR A 48 35.99 -7.11 40.17
C THR A 48 34.61 -7.75 40.37
N GLY A 49 33.58 -7.24 39.69
CA GLY A 49 32.18 -7.64 39.88
C GLY A 49 31.56 -7.02 41.16
N GLU A 50 32.25 -6.10 41.82
CA GLU A 50 31.70 -5.32 42.94
C GLU A 50 30.72 -4.29 42.38
N TYR A 51 29.71 -3.89 43.15
CA TYR A 51 28.70 -2.91 42.71
C TYR A 51 28.57 -1.80 43.74
N GLU A 52 28.21 -0.62 43.24
CA GLU A 52 27.88 0.56 44.01
C GLU A 52 26.48 1.01 43.70
N THR A 53 25.72 1.41 44.71
CA THR A 53 24.32 1.87 44.57
C THR A 53 24.24 3.35 44.84
N PHE A 54 23.57 4.07 43.92
CA PHE A 54 23.31 5.50 44.00
C PHE A 54 21.82 5.76 44.00
N ARG A 55 21.34 6.56 44.95
CA ARG A 55 20.00 7.15 44.90
C ARG A 55 20.04 8.30 43.91
N THR A 56 19.03 8.42 43.06
CA THR A 56 19.01 9.43 42.01
C THR A 56 17.76 10.30 42.13
N TRP A 57 17.93 11.60 41.86
CA TRP A 57 16.84 12.57 41.78
C TRP A 57 16.95 13.34 40.48
N ALA A 58 15.85 13.48 39.76
CA ALA A 58 15.78 14.33 38.57
C ALA A 58 15.56 15.78 39.00
N VAL A 59 16.34 16.71 38.47
CA VAL A 59 16.13 18.15 38.69
C VAL A 59 15.07 18.63 37.70
N VAL A 60 13.91 19.04 38.22
CA VAL A 60 12.75 19.46 37.43
C VAL A 60 12.43 20.95 37.67
N ALA A 61 11.68 21.57 36.80
CA ALA A 61 11.13 22.90 37.00
C ALA A 61 10.03 22.87 38.09
N ASP A 62 9.83 23.98 38.77
CA ASP A 62 8.87 24.05 39.90
C ASP A 62 7.43 23.66 39.50
N GLU A 63 7.07 23.87 38.23
CA GLU A 63 5.76 23.52 37.66
C GLU A 63 5.61 22.01 37.36
N GLU A 64 6.72 21.30 37.25
CA GLU A 64 6.76 19.85 36.93
C GLU A 64 7.04 18.98 38.19
N TYR A 65 7.16 19.60 39.37
CA TYR A 65 7.43 18.87 40.58
C TYR A 65 6.21 18.12 41.11
N LEU A 66 6.28 16.80 41.05
CA LEU A 66 5.17 15.89 41.41
C LEU A 66 5.52 14.92 42.54
N VAL A 67 6.77 14.46 42.62
CA VAL A 67 7.21 13.39 43.54
C VAL A 67 8.47 13.78 44.28
N GLU A 68 8.34 14.07 45.58
CA GLU A 68 9.43 14.56 46.47
C GLU A 68 10.57 13.54 46.61
N GLU A 69 10.27 12.26 46.52
CA GLU A 69 11.23 11.17 46.69
C GLU A 69 12.19 10.98 45.50
N THR A 70 11.78 11.39 44.29
CA THR A 70 12.53 11.17 43.05
C THR A 70 12.90 12.45 42.30
N GLN A 71 12.41 13.61 42.74
CA GLN A 71 12.59 14.89 42.06
C GLN A 71 13.16 15.94 43.01
N LEU A 72 13.93 16.88 42.45
CA LEU A 72 14.44 18.07 43.17
C LEU A 72 14.08 19.31 42.35
N ILE A 73 13.63 20.35 43.05
CA ILE A 73 13.44 21.70 42.47
C ILE A 73 14.71 22.53 42.57
N MET A 74 14.81 23.57 41.75
CA MET A 74 15.99 24.46 41.71
C MET A 74 16.26 25.13 43.05
N GLU A 75 15.27 25.38 43.89
CA GLU A 75 15.42 25.94 45.21
C GLU A 75 16.20 24.98 46.12
N GLN A 76 15.84 23.69 46.13
CA GLN A 76 16.53 22.63 46.89
C GLN A 76 17.96 22.36 46.37
N VAL A 77 18.18 22.46 45.06
CA VAL A 77 19.51 22.34 44.43
C VAL A 77 20.43 23.47 44.88
N ASN A 78 19.91 24.69 44.94
CA ASN A 78 20.64 25.87 45.41
C ASN A 78 20.95 25.81 46.94
N GLU A 79 20.01 25.35 47.76
CA GLU A 79 20.22 25.15 49.21
C GLU A 79 21.33 24.13 49.50
N ARG A 80 21.38 23.05 48.70
CA ARG A 80 22.43 22.01 48.80
C ARG A 80 23.75 22.42 48.12
N LYS A 81 23.81 23.64 47.51
CA LYS A 81 24.98 24.20 46.79
C LYS A 81 25.48 23.28 45.66
N LEU A 82 24.57 22.65 44.96
CA LEU A 82 24.86 21.78 43.83
C LEU A 82 24.86 22.65 42.55
N ASN A 83 25.86 22.44 41.66
CA ASN A 83 25.93 23.14 40.35
C ASN A 83 25.19 22.32 39.30
N LEU A 84 23.87 22.22 39.45
CA LEU A 84 23.01 21.45 38.54
C LEU A 84 21.96 22.36 37.91
N SER A 85 21.50 22.03 36.71
CA SER A 85 20.46 22.71 35.95
C SER A 85 19.22 21.83 35.82
N VAL A 86 18.10 22.43 35.48
CA VAL A 86 16.88 21.65 35.15
C VAL A 86 17.18 20.66 34.03
N GLY A 87 16.83 19.39 34.24
CA GLY A 87 17.16 18.27 33.34
C GLY A 87 18.38 17.45 33.78
N ASP A 88 19.18 17.93 34.73
CA ASP A 88 20.29 17.16 35.30
C ASP A 88 19.79 16.16 36.36
N THR A 89 20.62 15.17 36.66
CA THR A 89 20.35 14.17 37.70
C THR A 89 21.34 14.32 38.84
N TYR A 90 20.82 14.43 40.07
CA TYR A 90 21.62 14.38 41.31
C TYR A 90 21.75 12.95 41.80
N GLU A 91 22.96 12.52 42.15
CA GLU A 91 23.25 11.18 42.64
C GLU A 91 23.93 11.22 44.02
N GLU A 92 23.45 10.37 44.90
CA GLU A 92 24.05 10.18 46.23
C GLU A 92 24.31 8.71 46.48
N LYS A 93 25.54 8.37 46.89
CA LYS A 93 25.92 6.99 47.18
C LYS A 93 25.24 6.50 48.45
N ILE A 94 24.55 5.37 48.36
CA ILE A 94 23.91 4.70 49.51
C ILE A 94 24.61 3.38 49.81
N GLU A 95 24.36 2.84 51.01
CA GLU A 95 24.93 1.55 51.39
C GLU A 95 24.35 0.41 50.51
N ASN A 96 25.23 -0.46 50.06
CA ASN A 96 24.85 -1.61 49.30
C ASN A 96 23.97 -2.56 50.13
N ILE A 97 22.88 -3.04 49.51
CA ILE A 97 21.88 -3.86 50.15
C ILE A 97 22.22 -5.35 49.98
N GLU A 98 22.09 -6.15 51.03
CA GLU A 98 22.15 -7.61 50.91
C GLU A 98 20.88 -8.15 50.22
N PHE A 99 21.03 -8.75 49.04
CA PHE A 99 19.93 -9.30 48.28
C PHE A 99 19.41 -10.62 48.84
N GLY A 100 18.17 -10.61 49.34
CA GLY A 100 17.43 -11.81 49.71
C GLY A 100 16.98 -12.63 48.50
N ARG A 101 16.36 -13.81 48.74
CA ARG A 101 15.89 -14.73 47.66
C ARG A 101 14.89 -14.09 46.70
N ILE A 102 14.03 -13.21 47.18
CA ILE A 102 13.00 -12.52 46.34
C ILE A 102 13.67 -11.56 45.39
N ALA A 103 14.61 -10.75 45.87
CA ALA A 103 15.39 -9.82 45.07
C ALA A 103 16.20 -10.55 43.99
N ALA A 104 16.81 -11.69 44.32
CA ALA A 104 17.54 -12.51 43.35
C ALA A 104 16.63 -13.09 42.23
N GLN A 105 15.39 -13.44 42.54
CA GLN A 105 14.42 -13.89 41.52
C GLN A 105 13.98 -12.73 40.61
N THR A 106 13.70 -11.57 41.17
CA THR A 106 13.36 -10.36 40.40
C THR A 106 14.53 -9.97 39.49
N ALA A 107 15.75 -9.92 40.01
CA ALA A 107 16.95 -9.63 39.22
C ALA A 107 17.12 -10.60 38.06
N LYS A 108 16.94 -11.91 38.30
CA LYS A 108 16.98 -12.92 37.21
C LYS A 108 15.95 -12.66 36.11
N GLN A 109 14.73 -12.28 36.49
CA GLN A 109 13.66 -11.98 35.49
C GLN A 109 14.03 -10.76 34.65
N VAL A 110 14.53 -9.69 35.27
CA VAL A 110 14.93 -8.45 34.59
C VAL A 110 16.12 -8.71 33.66
N ILE A 111 17.15 -9.46 34.10
CA ILE A 111 18.28 -9.81 33.27
C ILE A 111 17.82 -10.60 32.05
N VAL A 112 16.97 -11.62 32.23
CA VAL A 112 16.46 -12.44 31.11
C VAL A 112 15.64 -11.57 30.15
N GLN A 113 14.86 -10.62 30.67
CA GLN A 113 14.07 -9.73 29.79
C GLN A 113 14.98 -8.78 29.02
N LYS A 114 15.92 -8.10 29.65
CA LYS A 114 16.86 -7.18 29.00
C LYS A 114 17.74 -7.86 27.93
N VAL A 115 18.22 -9.08 28.23
CA VAL A 115 18.96 -9.86 27.25
C VAL A 115 18.10 -10.23 26.04
N ARG A 116 16.82 -10.59 26.26
CA ARG A 116 15.88 -10.85 25.16
C ARG A 116 15.58 -9.60 24.33
N ASP A 117 15.46 -8.45 24.98
CA ASP A 117 15.21 -7.19 24.27
C ASP A 117 16.42 -6.85 23.37
N ALA A 118 17.65 -7.01 23.90
CA ALA A 118 18.87 -6.83 23.11
C ALA A 118 19.01 -7.85 21.96
N GLU A 119 18.66 -9.13 22.19
CA GLU A 119 18.61 -10.15 21.12
C GLU A 119 17.65 -9.71 20.00
N ARG A 120 16.51 -9.12 20.36
CA ARG A 120 15.52 -8.61 19.37
C ARG A 120 16.05 -7.42 18.58
N GLU A 121 16.71 -6.47 19.24
CA GLU A 121 17.33 -5.33 18.56
C GLU A 121 18.36 -5.77 17.53
N ILE A 122 19.21 -6.72 17.88
CA ILE A 122 20.19 -7.30 16.95
C ILE A 122 19.50 -7.94 15.74
N VAL A 123 18.42 -8.70 15.99
CA VAL A 123 17.65 -9.32 14.89
C VAL A 123 17.00 -8.26 14.00
N ILE A 124 16.46 -7.19 14.57
CA ILE A 124 15.88 -6.08 13.81
C ILE A 124 16.94 -5.42 12.93
N GLU A 125 18.09 -5.06 13.49
CA GLU A 125 19.19 -4.44 12.75
C GLU A 125 19.68 -5.33 11.59
N GLU A 126 19.84 -6.63 11.84
CA GLU A 126 20.31 -7.58 10.82
C GLU A 126 19.34 -7.73 9.66
N TYR A 127 18.02 -7.73 9.93
CA TYR A 127 17.00 -8.04 8.93
C TYR A 127 16.30 -6.83 8.34
N GLN A 128 16.42 -5.63 8.94
CA GLN A 128 15.76 -4.42 8.46
C GLN A 128 16.13 -4.05 7.01
N GLY A 129 17.39 -4.22 6.64
CA GLY A 129 17.87 -4.00 5.27
C GLY A 129 17.49 -5.11 4.28
N ARG A 130 16.89 -6.19 4.75
CA ARG A 130 16.56 -7.38 3.96
C ARG A 130 15.06 -7.54 3.69
N VAL A 131 14.28 -6.51 4.00
CA VAL A 131 12.85 -6.49 3.65
C VAL A 131 12.70 -6.57 2.13
N GLY A 132 11.82 -7.44 1.64
CA GLY A 132 11.66 -7.74 0.23
C GLY A 132 12.51 -8.90 -0.29
N GLU A 133 13.38 -9.50 0.53
CA GLU A 133 14.18 -10.69 0.14
C GLU A 133 13.47 -12.00 0.47
N LEU A 134 13.82 -13.04 -0.29
CA LEU A 134 13.43 -14.42 0.04
C LEU A 134 14.31 -14.98 1.15
N ILE A 135 13.68 -15.41 2.23
CA ILE A 135 14.34 -16.04 3.37
C ILE A 135 13.92 -17.51 3.46
N ALA A 136 14.90 -18.36 3.77
CA ALA A 136 14.67 -19.76 4.00
C ALA A 136 14.84 -20.08 5.49
N GLY A 137 13.93 -20.87 6.05
CA GLY A 137 14.00 -21.29 7.44
C GLY A 137 13.39 -22.67 7.65
N VAL A 138 13.34 -23.08 8.92
CA VAL A 138 12.77 -24.37 9.34
C VAL A 138 11.56 -24.09 10.24
N VAL A 139 10.46 -24.78 10.00
CA VAL A 139 9.25 -24.64 10.81
C VAL A 139 9.51 -25.15 12.23
N LYS A 140 9.46 -24.22 13.20
CA LYS A 140 9.67 -24.51 14.63
C LYS A 140 8.39 -24.86 15.35
N LYS A 141 7.30 -24.15 15.05
CA LYS A 141 6.00 -24.31 15.69
C LYS A 141 4.88 -24.05 14.70
N VAL A 142 3.86 -24.89 14.73
CA VAL A 142 2.64 -24.69 13.96
C VAL A 142 1.48 -24.51 14.93
N THR A 143 0.71 -23.44 14.77
CA THR A 143 -0.53 -23.17 15.50
C THR A 143 -1.69 -23.13 14.52
N ARG A 144 -2.89 -22.88 15.01
CA ARG A 144 -4.08 -22.77 14.15
C ARG A 144 -4.00 -21.54 13.22
N ASP A 145 -3.45 -20.44 13.72
CA ASP A 145 -3.53 -19.14 13.07
C ASP A 145 -2.17 -18.68 12.49
N ASN A 146 -1.07 -19.31 12.90
CA ASN A 146 0.26 -18.90 12.43
C ASN A 146 1.29 -20.04 12.55
N ILE A 147 2.40 -19.83 11.84
CA ILE A 147 3.58 -20.69 11.84
C ILE A 147 4.78 -19.85 12.30
N VAL A 148 5.56 -20.36 13.24
CA VAL A 148 6.84 -19.78 13.63
C VAL A 148 7.94 -20.52 12.92
N VAL A 149 8.79 -19.78 12.22
CA VAL A 149 9.90 -20.26 11.41
C VAL A 149 11.21 -19.85 12.08
N ASP A 150 12.09 -20.79 12.27
CA ASP A 150 13.45 -20.58 12.75
C ASP A 150 14.37 -20.29 11.56
N LEU A 151 15.00 -19.13 11.57
CA LEU A 151 15.92 -18.68 10.53
C LEU A 151 17.38 -18.95 10.89
N GLY A 152 17.65 -19.46 12.10
CA GLY A 152 18.98 -19.60 12.69
C GLY A 152 19.39 -18.34 13.47
N GLY A 153 20.51 -18.43 14.23
CA GLY A 153 21.08 -17.30 14.96
C GLY A 153 20.13 -16.63 15.99
N ASN A 154 19.19 -17.36 16.57
CA ASN A 154 18.10 -16.88 17.44
C ASN A 154 17.02 -16.02 16.73
N ALA A 155 17.08 -15.89 15.40
CA ALA A 155 16.05 -15.18 14.63
C ALA A 155 14.83 -16.08 14.39
N GLU A 156 13.67 -15.63 14.82
CA GLU A 156 12.40 -16.28 14.56
C GLU A 156 11.51 -15.36 13.70
N ALA A 157 10.80 -15.96 12.76
CA ALA A 157 9.86 -15.24 11.91
C ALA A 157 8.44 -15.80 12.03
N LEU A 158 7.46 -14.95 11.83
CA LEU A 158 6.05 -15.27 11.86
C LEU A 158 5.46 -15.32 10.46
N LEU A 159 4.84 -16.43 10.11
CA LEU A 159 4.01 -16.57 8.92
C LEU A 159 2.56 -16.72 9.38
N THR A 160 1.74 -15.69 9.18
CA THR A 160 0.32 -15.69 9.54
C THR A 160 -0.50 -16.45 8.50
N ARG A 161 -1.69 -16.89 8.86
CA ARG A 161 -2.52 -17.74 8.01
C ARG A 161 -2.99 -17.05 6.73
N ASP A 162 -3.26 -15.76 6.79
CA ASP A 162 -3.61 -14.91 5.65
C ASP A 162 -2.45 -14.74 4.66
N GLN A 163 -1.20 -14.88 5.15
CA GLN A 163 0.02 -14.83 4.35
C GLN A 163 0.48 -16.21 3.85
N MET A 164 -0.27 -17.26 4.11
CA MET A 164 -0.04 -18.62 3.60
C MET A 164 -0.80 -18.85 2.31
N ILE A 165 -0.21 -19.63 1.40
CA ILE A 165 -0.93 -20.07 0.21
C ILE A 165 -2.11 -20.97 0.63
N PRO A 166 -3.33 -20.75 0.10
CA PRO A 166 -4.49 -21.57 0.41
C PRO A 166 -4.22 -23.06 0.20
N ARG A 167 -4.64 -23.89 1.16
CA ARG A 167 -4.46 -25.36 1.17
C ARG A 167 -3.03 -25.84 1.41
N GLU A 168 -2.07 -24.97 1.58
CA GLU A 168 -0.71 -25.33 1.95
C GLU A 168 -0.68 -25.77 3.43
N THR A 169 0.08 -26.82 3.71
CA THR A 169 0.19 -27.37 5.07
C THR A 169 1.63 -27.65 5.39
N PHE A 170 2.11 -27.13 6.50
CA PHE A 170 3.47 -27.35 6.98
C PHE A 170 3.46 -28.16 8.27
N ARG A 171 4.50 -28.96 8.45
CA ARG A 171 4.76 -29.71 9.68
C ARG A 171 5.99 -29.14 10.37
N MET A 172 6.16 -29.45 11.64
CA MET A 172 7.40 -29.14 12.35
C MET A 172 8.57 -29.77 11.61
N TRP A 173 9.65 -29.00 11.49
CA TRP A 173 10.90 -29.34 10.82
C TRP A 173 10.86 -29.31 9.27
N ASP A 174 9.75 -28.94 8.67
CA ASP A 174 9.70 -28.68 7.24
C ASP A 174 10.56 -27.45 6.90
N ARG A 175 11.20 -27.48 5.74
CA ARG A 175 11.86 -26.30 5.20
C ARG A 175 10.85 -25.41 4.50
N LEU A 176 10.93 -24.13 4.76
CA LEU A 176 10.04 -23.11 4.22
C LEU A 176 10.87 -21.99 3.59
N ARG A 177 10.46 -21.53 2.41
CA ARG A 177 10.90 -20.26 1.84
C ARG A 177 9.73 -19.29 1.87
N ALA A 178 9.98 -18.06 2.24
CA ALA A 178 8.98 -17.00 2.22
C ALA A 178 9.66 -15.64 2.01
N LEU A 179 8.88 -14.67 1.59
CA LEU A 179 9.31 -13.29 1.48
C LEU A 179 9.29 -12.62 2.86
N LEU A 180 10.33 -11.91 3.22
CA LEU A 180 10.31 -11.02 4.39
C LEU A 180 9.57 -9.75 4.00
N ILE A 181 8.37 -9.56 4.55
CA ILE A 181 7.53 -8.40 4.21
C ILE A 181 7.70 -7.24 5.18
N ASP A 182 8.05 -7.54 6.43
CA ASP A 182 8.14 -6.50 7.44
C ASP A 182 9.02 -6.92 8.63
N VAL A 183 9.62 -5.94 9.29
CA VAL A 183 10.42 -6.09 10.52
C VAL A 183 9.90 -5.08 11.54
N ARG A 184 9.33 -5.58 12.64
CA ARG A 184 8.71 -4.75 13.69
C ARG A 184 9.30 -5.05 15.04
N SER A 185 9.38 -4.02 15.88
CA SER A 185 9.74 -4.18 17.30
C SER A 185 8.50 -4.59 18.09
N GLU A 186 8.29 -5.90 18.24
CA GLU A 186 7.20 -6.45 19.03
C GLU A 186 7.65 -6.75 20.47
N GLN A 187 6.83 -6.37 21.45
CA GLN A 187 7.14 -6.66 22.85
C GLN A 187 7.15 -8.15 23.17
N ARG A 188 6.38 -8.95 22.42
CA ARG A 188 6.28 -10.41 22.59
C ARG A 188 6.17 -11.10 21.25
N GLY A 189 6.95 -12.15 21.02
CA GLY A 189 6.92 -12.96 19.82
C GLY A 189 8.01 -12.61 18.80
N PRO A 190 7.94 -13.18 17.60
CA PRO A 190 8.87 -12.92 16.50
C PRO A 190 8.79 -11.46 16.02
N GLN A 191 9.93 -10.95 15.54
CA GLN A 191 10.08 -9.58 15.03
C GLN A 191 9.94 -9.51 13.50
N LEU A 192 10.07 -10.64 12.84
CA LEU A 192 10.12 -10.78 11.38
C LEU A 192 8.80 -11.35 10.88
N PHE A 193 8.21 -10.72 9.87
CA PHE A 193 6.94 -11.13 9.27
C PHE A 193 7.16 -11.63 7.84
N LEU A 194 6.63 -12.81 7.57
CA LEU A 194 6.81 -13.50 6.30
C LEU A 194 5.50 -13.55 5.50
N SER A 195 5.64 -13.57 4.17
CA SER A 195 4.53 -13.81 3.26
C SER A 195 4.90 -14.84 2.20
N ARG A 196 3.92 -15.68 1.85
CA ARG A 196 3.95 -16.59 0.70
C ARG A 196 2.90 -16.20 -0.34
N THR A 197 2.05 -15.21 -0.04
CA THR A 197 0.98 -14.73 -0.92
C THR A 197 1.39 -13.51 -1.75
N SER A 198 2.38 -12.76 -1.33
CA SER A 198 2.84 -11.53 -1.99
C SER A 198 3.28 -11.78 -3.45
N PRO A 199 2.90 -10.90 -4.40
CA PRO A 199 3.43 -10.92 -5.78
C PRO A 199 4.96 -10.78 -5.84
N GLN A 200 5.56 -10.04 -4.91
CA GLN A 200 7.00 -9.89 -4.82
C GLN A 200 7.73 -11.23 -4.59
N MET A 201 7.10 -12.18 -3.89
CA MET A 201 7.66 -13.52 -3.73
C MET A 201 7.87 -14.22 -5.09
N LEU A 202 6.92 -14.06 -6.02
CA LEU A 202 7.00 -14.61 -7.36
C LEU A 202 8.19 -13.99 -8.13
N ILE A 203 8.36 -12.66 -8.03
CA ILE A 203 9.45 -11.91 -8.67
C ILE A 203 10.81 -12.42 -8.17
N GLU A 204 10.97 -12.54 -6.86
CA GLU A 204 12.22 -12.99 -6.26
C GLU A 204 12.55 -14.47 -6.59
N LEU A 205 11.52 -15.33 -6.71
CA LEU A 205 11.73 -16.71 -7.18
C LEU A 205 12.23 -16.73 -8.63
N PHE A 206 11.68 -15.88 -9.51
CA PHE A 206 12.17 -15.76 -10.88
C PHE A 206 13.59 -15.21 -10.96
N LYS A 207 13.98 -14.26 -10.10
CA LYS A 207 15.36 -13.76 -10.02
C LYS A 207 16.37 -14.88 -9.68
N ILE A 208 15.96 -15.82 -8.82
CA ILE A 208 16.81 -16.95 -8.46
C ILE A 208 16.91 -17.97 -9.59
N GLU A 209 15.79 -18.27 -10.26
CA GLU A 209 15.70 -19.36 -11.23
C GLU A 209 16.16 -18.95 -12.64
N VAL A 210 16.07 -17.65 -12.98
CA VAL A 210 16.38 -17.09 -14.31
C VAL A 210 17.59 -16.18 -14.21
N PRO A 211 18.81 -16.65 -14.58
CA PRO A 211 20.03 -15.86 -14.50
C PRO A 211 19.96 -14.54 -15.27
N GLU A 212 19.26 -14.52 -16.39
CA GLU A 212 19.08 -13.34 -17.25
C GLU A 212 18.32 -12.22 -16.54
N ILE A 213 17.50 -12.55 -15.54
CA ILE A 213 16.84 -11.55 -14.66
C ILE A 213 17.83 -11.09 -13.58
N ALA A 214 18.60 -11.99 -12.99
CA ALA A 214 19.61 -11.64 -12.00
C ALA A 214 20.72 -10.74 -12.56
N GLU A 215 21.03 -10.89 -13.86
CA GLU A 215 21.99 -10.06 -14.62
C GLU A 215 21.36 -8.77 -15.19
N GLU A 216 20.10 -8.48 -14.87
CA GLU A 216 19.35 -7.29 -15.34
C GLU A 216 19.19 -7.19 -16.87
N ILE A 217 19.40 -8.29 -17.61
CA ILE A 217 19.17 -8.37 -19.05
C ILE A 217 17.67 -8.42 -19.34
N ILE A 218 16.92 -9.15 -18.49
CA ILE A 218 15.46 -9.21 -18.49
C ILE A 218 14.95 -8.52 -17.22
N SER A 219 13.96 -7.66 -17.39
CA SER A 219 13.30 -6.96 -16.29
C SER A 219 11.88 -7.48 -16.11
N ILE A 220 11.47 -7.74 -14.87
CA ILE A 220 10.05 -7.97 -14.53
C ILE A 220 9.44 -6.61 -14.24
N ARG A 221 8.44 -6.22 -15.04
CA ARG A 221 7.77 -4.92 -14.93
C ARG A 221 6.61 -4.93 -13.95
N ALA A 222 5.84 -6.01 -13.94
CA ALA A 222 4.69 -6.17 -13.07
C ALA A 222 4.44 -7.64 -12.77
N ALA A 223 3.76 -7.90 -11.66
CA ALA A 223 3.31 -9.23 -11.28
C ALA A 223 1.95 -9.12 -10.58
N ALA A 224 1.00 -9.96 -10.96
CA ALA A 224 -0.29 -10.13 -10.31
C ALA A 224 -0.48 -11.59 -9.92
N ARG A 225 -1.11 -11.85 -8.77
CA ARG A 225 -1.14 -13.19 -8.23
C ARG A 225 -2.44 -13.52 -7.50
N ASP A 226 -2.99 -14.67 -7.81
CA ASP A 226 -4.05 -15.33 -7.02
C ASP A 226 -3.43 -16.55 -6.34
N PRO A 227 -3.00 -16.44 -5.07
CA PRO A 227 -2.15 -17.43 -4.41
C PRO A 227 -2.73 -18.84 -4.43
N GLY A 228 -1.94 -19.82 -4.86
CA GLY A 228 -2.33 -21.23 -4.96
C GLY A 228 -3.21 -21.58 -6.17
N SER A 229 -3.46 -20.63 -7.07
CA SER A 229 -4.28 -20.81 -8.26
C SER A 229 -3.55 -20.39 -9.53
N ARG A 230 -3.38 -19.08 -9.74
CA ARG A 230 -2.79 -18.54 -10.96
C ARG A 230 -2.02 -17.25 -10.67
N ALA A 231 -0.96 -17.03 -11.43
CA ALA A 231 -0.21 -15.80 -11.40
C ALA A 231 0.13 -15.34 -12.82
N LYS A 232 0.36 -14.05 -13.00
CA LYS A 232 0.82 -13.45 -14.24
C LYS A 232 2.03 -12.57 -13.95
N ILE A 233 3.04 -12.62 -14.81
CA ILE A 233 4.19 -11.71 -14.77
C ILE A 233 4.39 -11.07 -16.13
N VAL A 234 4.80 -9.81 -16.11
CA VAL A 234 5.18 -9.07 -17.32
C VAL A 234 6.68 -8.91 -17.36
N VAL A 235 7.27 -9.33 -18.46
CA VAL A 235 8.73 -9.30 -18.67
C VAL A 235 9.08 -8.45 -19.87
N SER A 236 10.21 -7.74 -19.78
CA SER A 236 10.78 -6.93 -20.87
C SER A 236 12.28 -7.17 -20.98
N THR A 237 12.83 -6.90 -22.13
CA THR A 237 14.28 -6.89 -22.35
C THR A 237 14.67 -5.70 -23.23
N ASN A 238 15.86 -5.17 -22.98
CA ASN A 238 16.45 -4.14 -23.84
C ASN A 238 17.35 -4.73 -24.94
N ASP A 239 17.64 -6.05 -24.90
CA ASP A 239 18.41 -6.75 -25.93
C ASP A 239 17.47 -7.49 -26.88
N GLY A 240 17.25 -6.95 -28.08
CA GLY A 240 16.38 -7.54 -29.11
C GLY A 240 16.81 -8.92 -29.61
N ARG A 241 17.93 -9.48 -29.13
CA ARG A 241 18.38 -10.84 -29.46
C ARG A 241 17.86 -11.89 -28.50
N ILE A 242 17.30 -11.48 -27.38
CA ILE A 242 16.84 -12.38 -26.31
C ILE A 242 15.32 -12.38 -26.31
N ASP A 243 14.74 -13.58 -26.34
CA ASP A 243 13.31 -13.76 -26.07
C ASP A 243 13.09 -13.83 -24.55
N PRO A 244 12.54 -12.77 -23.91
CA PRO A 244 12.38 -12.74 -22.47
C PRO A 244 11.36 -13.77 -21.96
N VAL A 245 10.32 -14.06 -22.76
CA VAL A 245 9.31 -15.06 -22.41
C VAL A 245 9.91 -16.45 -22.45
N GLY A 246 10.62 -16.79 -23.52
CA GLY A 246 11.28 -18.08 -23.70
C GLY A 246 12.36 -18.33 -22.63
N ALA A 247 13.12 -17.31 -22.25
CA ALA A 247 14.12 -17.38 -21.19
C ALA A 247 13.50 -17.70 -19.81
N CYS A 248 12.39 -17.04 -19.48
CA CYS A 248 11.67 -17.28 -18.23
C CYS A 248 10.96 -18.64 -18.19
N VAL A 249 10.42 -19.11 -19.32
CA VAL A 249 9.81 -20.45 -19.45
C VAL A 249 10.89 -21.52 -19.30
N GLY A 250 12.02 -21.32 -19.94
CA GLY A 250 13.12 -22.30 -19.99
C GLY A 250 12.82 -23.51 -20.89
N MET A 251 13.81 -24.37 -21.06
CA MET A 251 13.66 -25.55 -21.93
C MET A 251 12.50 -26.45 -21.46
N ARG A 252 11.49 -26.62 -22.31
CA ARG A 252 10.28 -27.42 -22.01
C ARG A 252 9.55 -26.99 -20.74
N GLY A 253 9.65 -25.72 -20.36
CA GLY A 253 9.00 -25.19 -19.17
C GLY A 253 9.73 -25.48 -17.84
N SER A 254 11.00 -25.89 -17.89
CA SER A 254 11.75 -26.34 -16.69
C SER A 254 11.85 -25.25 -15.62
N ARG A 255 12.13 -24.00 -16.02
CA ARG A 255 12.30 -22.89 -15.07
C ARG A 255 10.96 -22.49 -14.44
N VAL A 256 9.96 -22.23 -15.25
CA VAL A 256 8.61 -21.87 -14.75
C VAL A 256 8.03 -22.97 -13.88
N GLN A 257 8.31 -24.25 -14.17
CA GLN A 257 7.84 -25.37 -13.36
C GLN A 257 8.46 -25.41 -11.97
N VAL A 258 9.74 -25.05 -11.83
CA VAL A 258 10.40 -24.97 -10.51
C VAL A 258 9.74 -23.88 -9.66
N VAL A 259 9.50 -22.71 -10.24
CA VAL A 259 8.79 -21.61 -9.54
C VAL A 259 7.36 -22.01 -9.19
N SER A 260 6.62 -22.61 -10.14
CA SER A 260 5.27 -23.11 -9.92
C SER A 260 5.21 -24.14 -8.76
N ASN A 261 6.14 -25.07 -8.71
CA ASN A 261 6.21 -26.09 -7.65
C ASN A 261 6.43 -25.46 -6.26
N GLU A 262 7.31 -24.45 -6.16
CA GLU A 262 7.52 -23.71 -4.91
C GLU A 262 6.25 -23.00 -4.44
N LEU A 263 5.41 -22.56 -5.37
CA LEU A 263 4.13 -21.86 -5.14
C LEU A 263 2.93 -22.80 -5.12
N SER A 264 3.09 -24.02 -4.66
CA SER A 264 2.01 -25.01 -4.53
C SER A 264 1.30 -25.34 -5.85
N ASN A 265 2.06 -25.40 -6.94
CA ASN A 265 1.61 -25.63 -8.32
C ASN A 265 0.71 -24.53 -8.88
N GLU A 266 0.94 -23.25 -8.53
CA GLU A 266 0.31 -22.13 -9.21
C GLU A 266 0.62 -22.15 -10.71
N ARG A 267 -0.39 -21.90 -11.53
CA ARG A 267 -0.20 -21.72 -12.95
C ARG A 267 0.35 -20.31 -13.22
N ILE A 268 1.50 -20.23 -13.88
CA ILE A 268 2.17 -18.96 -14.13
C ILE A 268 2.11 -18.64 -15.62
N ASP A 269 1.53 -17.50 -15.97
CA ASP A 269 1.51 -16.94 -17.31
C ASP A 269 2.59 -15.86 -17.42
N ILE A 270 3.45 -15.96 -18.43
CA ILE A 270 4.54 -15.02 -18.69
C ILE A 270 4.15 -14.19 -19.91
N ILE A 271 4.12 -12.88 -19.75
CA ILE A 271 3.56 -11.91 -20.69
C ILE A 271 4.68 -10.98 -21.14
N LEU A 272 4.73 -10.70 -22.45
CA LEU A 272 5.65 -9.71 -22.99
C LEU A 272 5.10 -8.31 -22.72
N TRP A 273 5.98 -7.44 -22.20
CA TRP A 273 5.70 -6.01 -22.05
C TRP A 273 5.54 -5.35 -23.42
N ASP A 274 4.61 -4.42 -23.49
CA ASP A 274 4.45 -3.51 -24.61
C ASP A 274 4.24 -2.08 -24.06
N ASP A 275 4.81 -1.09 -24.74
CA ASP A 275 4.63 0.32 -24.36
C ASP A 275 3.24 0.84 -24.71
N ASN A 276 2.54 0.18 -25.64
CA ASN A 276 1.15 0.45 -25.92
C ASN A 276 0.24 -0.26 -24.90
N PRO A 277 -0.50 0.48 -24.07
CA PRO A 277 -1.35 -0.10 -23.04
C PRO A 277 -2.39 -1.09 -23.59
N ALA A 278 -2.99 -0.80 -24.73
CA ALA A 278 -3.95 -1.69 -25.37
C ALA A 278 -3.30 -3.03 -25.77
N GLN A 279 -2.09 -2.98 -26.33
CA GLN A 279 -1.37 -4.20 -26.68
C GLN A 279 -0.95 -4.99 -25.44
N LEU A 280 -0.56 -4.29 -24.35
CA LEU A 280 -0.24 -4.93 -23.08
C LEU A 280 -1.46 -5.65 -22.51
N VAL A 281 -2.65 -5.03 -22.56
CA VAL A 281 -3.91 -5.68 -22.14
C VAL A 281 -4.20 -6.89 -23.01
N ILE A 282 -4.08 -6.80 -24.32
CA ILE A 282 -4.25 -7.95 -25.25
C ILE A 282 -3.30 -9.09 -24.86
N ASN A 283 -2.01 -8.80 -24.67
CA ASN A 283 -1.02 -9.79 -24.27
C ASN A 283 -1.38 -10.42 -22.91
N SER A 284 -1.90 -9.60 -21.98
CA SER A 284 -2.25 -10.03 -20.64
C SER A 284 -3.47 -10.96 -20.59
N MET A 285 -4.38 -10.85 -21.57
CA MET A 285 -5.58 -11.68 -21.65
C MET A 285 -5.30 -13.13 -22.07
N SER A 286 -4.05 -13.41 -22.52
CA SER A 286 -3.64 -14.79 -22.84
C SER A 286 -4.08 -15.80 -21.76
N PRO A 287 -4.60 -16.99 -22.12
CA PRO A 287 -4.62 -17.59 -23.46
C PRO A 287 -5.89 -17.26 -24.30
N ALA A 288 -6.72 -16.31 -23.91
CA ALA A 288 -7.87 -15.89 -24.71
C ALA A 288 -7.41 -14.99 -25.87
N GLU A 289 -8.02 -15.17 -27.03
CA GLU A 289 -7.79 -14.33 -28.20
C GLU A 289 -8.74 -13.13 -28.17
N VAL A 290 -8.17 -11.93 -28.21
CA VAL A 290 -8.90 -10.66 -28.25
C VAL A 290 -9.17 -10.30 -29.70
N ALA A 291 -10.42 -10.00 -30.04
CA ALA A 291 -10.83 -9.61 -31.40
C ALA A 291 -10.74 -8.10 -31.59
N SER A 292 -11.20 -7.32 -30.64
CA SER A 292 -11.07 -5.85 -30.63
C SER A 292 -10.97 -5.30 -29.22
N ILE A 293 -10.43 -4.09 -29.10
CA ILE A 293 -10.30 -3.36 -27.84
C ILE A 293 -10.67 -1.89 -28.07
N ILE A 294 -11.43 -1.34 -27.14
CA ILE A 294 -11.77 0.08 -27.10
C ILE A 294 -11.12 0.63 -25.83
N VAL A 295 -10.43 1.75 -25.97
CA VAL A 295 -9.71 2.41 -24.85
C VAL A 295 -10.42 3.69 -24.51
N GLU A 296 -10.85 3.81 -23.27
CA GLU A 296 -11.41 5.03 -22.69
C GLU A 296 -10.37 5.61 -21.73
N GLU A 297 -9.64 6.62 -22.18
CA GLU A 297 -8.55 7.23 -21.37
C GLU A 297 -9.09 7.96 -20.15
N ASP A 298 -10.20 8.67 -20.28
CA ASP A 298 -10.79 9.49 -19.22
C ASP A 298 -11.23 8.66 -18.00
N SER A 299 -11.86 7.52 -18.26
CA SER A 299 -12.31 6.58 -17.23
C SER A 299 -11.25 5.55 -16.83
N HIS A 300 -10.10 5.55 -17.51
CA HIS A 300 -9.04 4.56 -17.37
C HIS A 300 -9.54 3.11 -17.53
N THR A 301 -10.46 2.92 -18.49
CA THR A 301 -11.16 1.67 -18.75
C THR A 301 -10.86 1.15 -20.16
N MET A 302 -10.80 -0.16 -20.29
CA MET A 302 -10.67 -0.84 -21.57
C MET A 302 -11.77 -1.88 -21.77
N ASP A 303 -12.53 -1.74 -22.84
CA ASP A 303 -13.52 -2.71 -23.27
C ASP A 303 -12.89 -3.70 -24.25
N VAL A 304 -12.83 -4.95 -23.84
CA VAL A 304 -12.20 -6.04 -24.58
C VAL A 304 -13.28 -6.94 -25.16
N ALA A 305 -13.42 -6.93 -26.47
CA ALA A 305 -14.35 -7.80 -27.18
C ALA A 305 -13.64 -9.06 -27.65
N VAL A 306 -14.28 -10.20 -27.37
CA VAL A 306 -13.80 -11.52 -27.73
C VAL A 306 -14.89 -12.31 -28.46
N GLU A 307 -14.52 -13.34 -29.21
CA GLU A 307 -15.49 -14.27 -29.75
C GLU A 307 -16.22 -15.02 -28.62
N GLU A 308 -17.48 -15.37 -28.84
CA GLU A 308 -18.36 -15.99 -27.84
C GLU A 308 -17.73 -17.27 -27.24
N ASP A 309 -17.08 -18.08 -28.10
CA ASP A 309 -16.36 -19.30 -27.67
C ASP A 309 -15.20 -19.00 -26.73
N ASN A 310 -14.59 -17.82 -26.82
CA ASN A 310 -13.46 -17.38 -26.01
C ASN A 310 -13.89 -16.60 -24.74
N LEU A 311 -15.13 -16.16 -24.64
CA LEU A 311 -15.63 -15.30 -23.56
C LEU A 311 -15.39 -15.92 -22.17
N ALA A 312 -15.76 -17.19 -22.01
CA ALA A 312 -15.55 -17.90 -20.74
C ALA A 312 -14.06 -18.02 -20.35
N GLN A 313 -13.18 -18.14 -21.36
CA GLN A 313 -11.73 -18.21 -21.16
C GLN A 313 -11.14 -16.84 -20.86
N ALA A 314 -11.62 -15.79 -21.52
CA ALA A 314 -11.21 -14.41 -21.29
C ALA A 314 -11.55 -13.95 -19.87
N ILE A 315 -12.77 -14.19 -19.44
CA ILE A 315 -13.19 -13.88 -18.05
C ILE A 315 -12.43 -14.75 -17.05
N GLY A 316 -12.28 -16.05 -17.38
CA GLY A 316 -11.70 -17.03 -16.49
C GLY A 316 -12.65 -17.41 -15.35
N ARG A 317 -12.25 -18.40 -14.55
CA ARG A 317 -13.05 -18.89 -13.42
C ARG A 317 -13.22 -17.79 -12.37
N ASN A 318 -14.47 -17.42 -12.10
CA ASN A 318 -14.82 -16.32 -11.16
C ASN A 318 -14.13 -14.98 -11.48
N GLY A 319 -13.96 -14.65 -12.76
CA GLY A 319 -13.32 -13.42 -13.19
C GLY A 319 -11.79 -13.37 -12.96
N GLN A 320 -11.16 -14.51 -12.66
CA GLN A 320 -9.74 -14.57 -12.29
C GLN A 320 -8.82 -14.01 -13.37
N ASN A 321 -9.09 -14.28 -14.65
CA ASN A 321 -8.21 -13.84 -15.72
C ASN A 321 -8.29 -12.32 -15.91
N VAL A 322 -9.51 -11.77 -15.92
CA VAL A 322 -9.73 -10.31 -16.02
C VAL A 322 -9.12 -9.58 -14.82
N ARG A 323 -9.40 -10.04 -13.60
CA ARG A 323 -8.86 -9.44 -12.37
C ARG A 323 -7.34 -9.40 -12.38
N LEU A 324 -6.68 -10.52 -12.69
CA LEU A 324 -5.21 -10.56 -12.77
C LEU A 324 -4.66 -9.67 -13.88
N SER A 325 -5.35 -9.56 -15.02
CA SER A 325 -4.94 -8.66 -16.10
C SER A 325 -5.13 -7.20 -15.72
N SER A 326 -6.21 -6.87 -15.03
CA SER A 326 -6.47 -5.52 -14.49
C SER A 326 -5.41 -5.12 -13.45
N GLU A 327 -5.14 -5.97 -12.46
CA GLU A 327 -4.07 -5.73 -11.46
C GLU A 327 -2.68 -5.59 -12.12
N LEU A 328 -2.43 -6.33 -13.20
CA LEU A 328 -1.13 -6.34 -13.89
C LEU A 328 -0.88 -5.08 -14.72
N THR A 329 -1.93 -4.58 -15.37
CA THR A 329 -1.86 -3.45 -16.31
C THR A 329 -2.22 -2.12 -15.68
N GLY A 330 -2.95 -2.14 -14.56
CA GLY A 330 -3.48 -0.96 -13.88
C GLY A 330 -4.77 -0.42 -14.53
N TRP A 331 -5.27 -1.03 -15.60
CA TRP A 331 -6.50 -0.62 -16.29
C TRP A 331 -7.72 -1.40 -15.79
N SER A 332 -8.86 -0.75 -15.73
CA SER A 332 -10.14 -1.42 -15.52
C SER A 332 -10.55 -2.12 -16.81
N ILE A 333 -10.67 -3.45 -16.78
CA ILE A 333 -10.92 -4.23 -17.99
C ILE A 333 -12.33 -4.82 -17.95
N ASN A 334 -13.15 -4.45 -18.94
CA ASN A 334 -14.45 -5.05 -19.17
C ASN A 334 -14.35 -6.04 -20.34
N VAL A 335 -14.84 -7.25 -20.13
CA VAL A 335 -14.82 -8.28 -21.19
C VAL A 335 -16.23 -8.58 -21.63
N MET A 336 -16.44 -8.51 -22.94
CA MET A 336 -17.75 -8.75 -23.57
C MET A 336 -17.62 -9.55 -24.85
N SER A 337 -18.73 -10.10 -25.35
CA SER A 337 -18.75 -10.72 -26.68
C SER A 337 -18.73 -9.67 -27.79
N LEU A 338 -18.33 -10.08 -29.00
CA LEU A 338 -18.38 -9.20 -30.16
C LEU A 338 -19.81 -8.68 -30.46
N GLU A 339 -20.82 -9.48 -30.15
CA GLU A 339 -22.22 -9.09 -30.31
C GLU A 339 -22.59 -8.00 -29.30
N GLN A 340 -22.26 -8.18 -28.03
CA GLN A 340 -22.45 -7.16 -26.97
C GLN A 340 -21.68 -5.87 -27.24
N ALA A 341 -20.44 -5.98 -27.76
CA ALA A 341 -19.66 -4.80 -28.13
C ALA A 341 -20.31 -4.01 -29.27
N ARG A 342 -20.87 -4.69 -30.25
CA ARG A 342 -21.63 -4.04 -31.33
C ARG A 342 -22.92 -3.39 -30.82
N GLU A 343 -23.69 -4.12 -30.03
CA GLU A 343 -24.90 -3.56 -29.41
C GLU A 343 -24.59 -2.32 -28.54
N LYS A 344 -23.51 -2.35 -27.77
CA LYS A 344 -23.05 -1.20 -26.98
C LYS A 344 -22.71 -0.02 -27.89
N GLN A 345 -21.91 -0.26 -28.93
CA GLN A 345 -21.53 0.77 -29.90
C GLN A 345 -22.73 1.34 -30.66
N GLU A 346 -23.69 0.50 -31.05
CA GLU A 346 -24.96 0.95 -31.69
C GLU A 346 -25.80 1.81 -30.71
N GLN A 347 -25.87 1.43 -29.44
CA GLN A 347 -26.56 2.22 -28.42
C GLN A 347 -25.89 3.57 -28.17
N GLU A 348 -24.57 3.59 -28.05
CA GLU A 348 -23.79 4.83 -27.88
C GLU A 348 -23.94 5.73 -29.11
N SER A 349 -23.80 5.17 -30.32
CA SER A 349 -24.01 5.93 -31.57
C SER A 349 -25.41 6.51 -31.65
N THR A 350 -26.45 5.73 -31.30
CA THR A 350 -27.82 6.20 -31.25
C THR A 350 -27.99 7.34 -30.23
N GLY A 351 -27.36 7.22 -29.06
CA GLY A 351 -27.35 8.26 -28.04
C GLY A 351 -26.70 9.56 -28.53
N PHE A 352 -25.60 9.49 -29.26
CA PHE A 352 -24.95 10.66 -29.85
C PHE A 352 -25.78 11.27 -30.98
N ILE A 353 -26.40 10.44 -31.83
CA ILE A 353 -27.33 10.93 -32.85
C ILE A 353 -28.51 11.69 -32.21
N GLU A 354 -29.14 11.10 -31.20
CA GLU A 354 -30.22 11.78 -30.45
C GLU A 354 -29.76 13.09 -29.80
N LEU A 355 -28.55 13.11 -29.23
CA LEU A 355 -27.92 14.31 -28.65
C LEU A 355 -27.80 15.42 -29.72
N PHE A 356 -27.22 15.08 -30.88
CA PHE A 356 -26.98 16.06 -31.94
C PHE A 356 -28.31 16.55 -32.57
N VAL A 357 -29.25 15.65 -32.84
CA VAL A 357 -30.59 16.04 -33.33
C VAL A 357 -31.26 16.98 -32.35
N ASN A 358 -31.28 16.67 -31.06
CA ASN A 358 -32.00 17.47 -30.07
C ASN A 358 -31.30 18.79 -29.70
N ARG A 359 -29.96 18.83 -29.70
CA ARG A 359 -29.16 19.97 -29.23
C ARG A 359 -28.68 20.90 -30.34
N LEU A 360 -28.37 20.34 -31.51
CA LEU A 360 -27.94 21.14 -32.66
C LEU A 360 -29.08 21.47 -33.62
N ASP A 361 -30.26 20.88 -33.41
CA ASP A 361 -31.43 21.02 -34.31
C ASP A 361 -31.06 20.67 -35.77
N VAL A 362 -30.41 19.51 -35.96
CA VAL A 362 -30.01 18.97 -37.25
C VAL A 362 -30.86 17.76 -37.62
N ASP A 363 -30.93 17.45 -38.91
CA ASP A 363 -31.58 16.24 -39.39
C ASP A 363 -30.78 15.01 -38.97
N GLU A 364 -31.46 13.85 -38.83
CA GLU A 364 -30.88 12.57 -38.41
C GLU A 364 -29.72 12.14 -39.33
N ASP A 365 -29.87 12.36 -40.64
CA ASP A 365 -28.82 12.04 -41.63
C ASP A 365 -27.50 12.84 -41.37
N VAL A 366 -27.62 14.10 -40.97
CA VAL A 366 -26.44 14.94 -40.62
C VAL A 366 -25.82 14.50 -39.31
N ALA A 367 -26.65 14.14 -38.32
CA ALA A 367 -26.16 13.61 -37.05
C ALA A 367 -25.44 12.24 -37.21
N GLU A 368 -25.99 11.35 -38.07
CA GLU A 368 -25.32 10.08 -38.42
C GLU A 368 -23.93 10.30 -39.03
N VAL A 369 -23.81 11.26 -39.96
CA VAL A 369 -22.51 11.56 -40.61
C VAL A 369 -21.53 12.08 -39.58
N LEU A 370 -21.94 12.95 -38.66
CA LEU A 370 -21.06 13.47 -37.57
C LEU A 370 -20.57 12.34 -36.69
N VAL A 371 -21.43 11.40 -36.27
CA VAL A 371 -21.07 10.25 -35.45
C VAL A 371 -20.15 9.28 -36.20
N GLN A 372 -20.38 9.06 -37.53
CA GLN A 372 -19.51 8.22 -38.38
C GLN A 372 -18.12 8.80 -38.54
N GLU A 373 -17.97 10.13 -38.55
CA GLU A 373 -16.66 10.82 -38.59
C GLU A 373 -16.00 10.92 -37.19
N GLY A 374 -16.63 10.36 -36.14
CA GLY A 374 -16.05 10.20 -34.82
C GLY A 374 -16.38 11.31 -33.82
N PHE A 375 -17.28 12.23 -34.13
CA PHE A 375 -17.74 13.23 -33.16
C PHE A 375 -18.67 12.57 -32.12
N SER A 376 -18.33 12.78 -30.83
CA SER A 376 -19.06 12.21 -29.69
C SER A 376 -19.64 13.26 -28.74
N SER A 377 -19.21 14.52 -28.85
CA SER A 377 -19.62 15.59 -27.94
C SER A 377 -19.91 16.90 -28.67
N LEU A 378 -20.68 17.79 -28.01
CA LEU A 378 -20.95 19.16 -28.48
C LEU A 378 -19.69 20.02 -28.43
N GLU A 379 -18.82 19.77 -27.46
CA GLU A 379 -17.54 20.45 -27.25
C GLU A 379 -16.61 20.20 -28.44
N GLU A 380 -16.52 18.97 -28.93
CA GLU A 380 -15.72 18.64 -30.10
C GLU A 380 -16.18 19.44 -31.32
N ILE A 381 -17.48 19.44 -31.60
CA ILE A 381 -18.02 20.20 -32.75
C ILE A 381 -17.81 21.72 -32.59
N ALA A 382 -17.94 22.24 -31.35
CA ALA A 382 -17.80 23.67 -31.09
C ALA A 382 -16.36 24.19 -31.26
N TYR A 383 -15.35 23.38 -30.93
CA TYR A 383 -13.95 23.81 -30.80
C TYR A 383 -12.99 23.18 -31.80
N VAL A 384 -13.40 22.14 -32.54
CA VAL A 384 -12.57 21.51 -33.57
C VAL A 384 -12.16 22.52 -34.65
N PRO A 385 -10.96 22.40 -35.27
CA PRO A 385 -10.59 23.20 -36.40
C PRO A 385 -11.59 23.09 -37.57
N LEU A 386 -11.89 24.22 -38.20
CA LEU A 386 -12.88 24.26 -39.29
C LEU A 386 -12.53 23.30 -40.44
N ASP A 387 -11.24 23.14 -40.71
CA ASP A 387 -10.72 22.26 -41.79
C ASP A 387 -11.10 20.79 -41.57
N GLU A 388 -11.31 20.34 -40.34
CA GLU A 388 -11.74 18.96 -40.05
C GLU A 388 -13.21 18.76 -40.41
N ILE A 389 -14.07 19.71 -40.05
CA ILE A 389 -15.49 19.65 -40.43
C ILE A 389 -15.67 19.76 -41.97
N LEU A 390 -14.84 20.61 -42.62
CA LEU A 390 -14.82 20.75 -44.07
C LEU A 390 -14.27 19.49 -44.79
N GLY A 391 -13.56 18.63 -44.10
CA GLY A 391 -13.10 17.34 -44.64
C GLY A 391 -14.22 16.31 -44.80
N ILE A 392 -15.39 16.55 -44.19
CA ILE A 392 -16.54 15.66 -44.23
C ILE A 392 -17.28 15.83 -45.59
N ASP A 393 -17.51 14.72 -46.26
CA ASP A 393 -18.21 14.72 -47.56
C ASP A 393 -19.63 15.32 -47.41
N GLY A 394 -19.90 16.39 -48.15
CA GLY A 394 -21.19 17.06 -48.19
C GLY A 394 -21.32 18.29 -47.28
N PHE A 395 -20.26 18.63 -46.51
CA PHE A 395 -20.26 19.83 -45.68
C PHE A 395 -19.51 20.97 -46.38
N ASP A 396 -20.18 22.12 -46.46
CA ASP A 396 -19.58 23.35 -46.98
C ASP A 396 -19.23 24.31 -45.78
N GLU A 397 -18.56 25.43 -46.12
CA GLU A 397 -18.12 26.38 -45.11
C GLU A 397 -19.30 27.02 -44.32
N ASP A 398 -20.47 27.17 -44.99
CA ASP A 398 -21.66 27.75 -44.34
C ASP A 398 -22.24 26.74 -43.36
N ILE A 399 -22.35 25.46 -43.70
CA ILE A 399 -22.83 24.37 -42.85
C ILE A 399 -21.90 24.20 -41.65
N ALA A 400 -20.58 24.14 -41.89
CA ALA A 400 -19.59 23.96 -40.85
C ALA A 400 -19.61 25.09 -39.81
N ASN A 401 -19.73 26.34 -40.27
CA ASN A 401 -19.84 27.48 -39.36
C ASN A 401 -21.16 27.50 -38.60
N GLU A 402 -22.27 27.12 -39.24
CA GLU A 402 -23.58 27.04 -38.60
C GLU A 402 -23.59 25.96 -37.50
N LEU A 403 -23.04 24.76 -37.76
CA LEU A 403 -22.92 23.69 -36.78
C LEU A 403 -22.09 24.09 -35.56
N ARG A 404 -20.94 24.74 -35.78
CA ARG A 404 -20.10 25.26 -34.69
C ARG A 404 -20.83 26.34 -33.87
N ASN A 405 -21.56 27.20 -34.50
CA ASN A 405 -22.31 28.24 -33.79
C ASN A 405 -23.43 27.61 -32.96
N ARG A 406 -24.21 26.69 -33.52
CA ARG A 406 -25.24 25.96 -32.81
C ARG A 406 -24.71 25.17 -31.64
N ALA A 407 -23.53 24.48 -31.81
CA ALA A 407 -22.88 23.79 -30.72
C ALA A 407 -22.46 24.74 -29.58
N LYS A 408 -21.89 25.91 -29.90
CA LYS A 408 -21.55 26.94 -28.91
C LYS A 408 -22.79 27.50 -28.19
N ASP A 409 -23.85 27.75 -28.93
CA ASP A 409 -25.10 28.24 -28.34
C ASP A 409 -25.79 27.20 -27.46
N ALA A 410 -25.70 25.92 -27.83
CA ALA A 410 -26.20 24.81 -27.04
C ALA A 410 -25.40 24.67 -25.72
N LEU A 411 -24.06 24.71 -25.78
CA LEU A 411 -23.17 24.68 -24.60
C LEU A 411 -23.44 25.90 -23.70
N LEU A 412 -23.56 27.08 -24.26
CA LEU A 412 -23.91 28.30 -23.48
C LEU A 412 -25.29 28.18 -22.79
N THR A 413 -26.26 27.62 -23.52
CA THR A 413 -27.61 27.40 -22.95
C THR A 413 -27.54 26.35 -21.81
N GLN A 414 -26.76 25.32 -21.97
CA GLN A 414 -26.55 24.30 -20.95
C GLN A 414 -25.86 24.89 -19.71
N ALA A 415 -24.80 25.71 -19.90
CA ALA A 415 -24.12 26.39 -18.80
C ALA A 415 -25.04 27.32 -18.02
N ILE A 416 -25.89 28.10 -18.74
CA ILE A 416 -26.90 29.00 -18.09
C ILE A 416 -27.92 28.18 -17.32
N ALA A 417 -28.41 27.08 -17.88
CA ALA A 417 -29.39 26.21 -17.21
C ALA A 417 -28.75 25.55 -15.95
N SER A 418 -27.51 25.10 -16.02
CA SER A 418 -26.78 24.55 -14.87
C SER A 418 -26.59 25.60 -13.78
N GLN A 419 -26.24 26.86 -14.11
CA GLN A 419 -26.17 27.96 -13.15
C GLN A 419 -27.53 28.32 -12.52
N GLU A 420 -28.59 28.30 -13.30
CA GLU A 420 -29.95 28.51 -12.75
C GLU A 420 -30.37 27.39 -11.79
N ASP A 421 -30.03 26.15 -12.12
CA ASP A 421 -30.36 24.99 -11.28
C ASP A 421 -29.49 24.94 -10.02
N LEU A 422 -28.18 25.29 -10.08
CA LEU A 422 -27.34 25.51 -8.91
C LEU A 422 -27.86 26.60 -7.98
N SER A 423 -28.36 27.71 -8.57
CA SER A 423 -29.01 28.80 -7.80
C SER A 423 -30.29 28.35 -7.11
N LYS A 424 -31.07 27.47 -7.76
CA LYS A 424 -32.31 26.89 -7.18
C LYS A 424 -32.00 25.85 -6.10
N ALA A 425 -30.92 25.09 -6.28
CA ALA A 425 -30.44 24.07 -5.33
C ALA A 425 -29.75 24.69 -4.10
N ASN A 426 -29.55 26.01 -4.10
CA ASN A 426 -28.94 26.78 -3.01
C ASN A 426 -27.54 26.27 -2.64
N VAL A 427 -26.75 25.86 -3.66
CA VAL A 427 -25.36 25.42 -3.49
C VAL A 427 -24.50 26.63 -3.12
N ALA A 428 -23.67 26.47 -2.11
CA ALA A 428 -22.84 27.55 -1.60
C ALA A 428 -21.64 27.83 -2.53
N ASP A 429 -21.22 29.08 -2.59
CA ASP A 429 -20.11 29.54 -3.44
C ASP A 429 -18.77 28.87 -3.09
N ASP A 430 -18.59 28.42 -1.86
CA ASP A 430 -17.39 27.71 -1.39
C ASP A 430 -17.24 26.32 -2.04
N LEU A 431 -18.35 25.60 -2.24
CA LEU A 431 -18.36 24.31 -2.92
C LEU A 431 -18.13 24.48 -4.43
N ILE A 432 -18.78 25.47 -5.06
CA ILE A 432 -18.68 25.72 -6.52
C ILE A 432 -17.24 26.12 -6.91
N ASN A 433 -16.58 26.94 -6.08
CA ASN A 433 -15.22 27.44 -6.37
C ASN A 433 -14.09 26.53 -5.87
N MET A 434 -14.41 25.34 -5.35
CA MET A 434 -13.41 24.38 -4.86
C MET A 434 -12.63 23.75 -6.02
N ASP A 435 -11.32 23.54 -5.84
CA ASP A 435 -10.47 22.88 -6.83
C ASP A 435 -10.99 21.45 -7.12
N GLY A 436 -11.15 21.13 -8.40
CA GLY A 436 -11.69 19.85 -8.88
C GLY A 436 -13.22 19.76 -8.93
N MET A 437 -13.96 20.85 -8.60
CA MET A 437 -15.40 20.95 -8.70
C MET A 437 -15.80 21.56 -10.06
N ASP A 438 -16.83 20.98 -10.65
CA ASP A 438 -17.52 21.53 -11.82
C ASP A 438 -19.02 21.70 -11.54
N ASP A 439 -19.70 22.52 -12.35
CA ASP A 439 -21.12 22.85 -12.16
C ASP A 439 -22.03 21.61 -12.19
N VAL A 440 -21.69 20.62 -13.00
CA VAL A 440 -22.44 19.37 -13.15
C VAL A 440 -22.29 18.51 -11.89
N LEU A 441 -21.07 18.42 -11.38
CA LEU A 441 -20.77 17.68 -10.15
C LEU A 441 -21.40 18.36 -8.93
N ALA A 442 -21.31 19.69 -8.84
CA ALA A 442 -21.94 20.46 -7.75
C ALA A 442 -23.47 20.26 -7.74
N LEU A 443 -24.09 20.19 -8.92
CA LEU A 443 -25.50 19.87 -9.04
C LEU A 443 -25.81 18.42 -8.66
N ALA A 444 -24.94 17.47 -9.02
CA ALA A 444 -25.11 16.07 -8.63
C ALA A 444 -24.99 15.89 -7.12
N LEU A 445 -24.04 16.57 -6.48
CA LEU A 445 -23.87 16.61 -5.03
C LEU A 445 -25.09 17.22 -4.31
N SER A 446 -25.66 18.29 -4.86
CA SER A 446 -26.85 18.89 -4.29
C SER A 446 -28.08 17.98 -4.27
N LYS A 447 -28.18 17.01 -5.20
CA LYS A 447 -29.24 16.00 -5.23
C LYS A 447 -29.16 14.97 -4.09
N ILE A 448 -28.00 14.86 -3.46
CA ILE A 448 -27.76 13.99 -2.29
C ILE A 448 -27.56 14.81 -1.02
N ASP A 449 -28.14 16.04 -1.00
CA ASP A 449 -28.14 16.97 0.13
C ASP A 449 -26.75 17.52 0.54
N ILE A 450 -25.75 17.46 -0.35
CA ILE A 450 -24.44 18.09 -0.16
C ILE A 450 -24.45 19.44 -0.86
N THR A 451 -24.50 20.52 -0.09
CA THR A 451 -24.71 21.89 -0.62
C THR A 451 -23.59 22.86 -0.28
N CYS A 452 -22.68 22.51 0.61
CA CYS A 452 -21.51 23.31 0.99
C CYS A 452 -20.25 22.44 1.13
N MET A 453 -19.09 23.09 1.20
CA MET A 453 -17.80 22.42 1.33
C MET A 453 -17.69 21.64 2.65
N GLU A 454 -18.36 22.09 3.71
CA GLU A 454 -18.39 21.42 5.01
C GLU A 454 -19.18 20.10 4.96
N ASP A 455 -20.35 20.11 4.26
CA ASP A 455 -21.13 18.89 4.03
C ASP A 455 -20.30 17.83 3.27
N LEU A 456 -19.51 18.25 2.25
CA LEU A 456 -18.63 17.36 1.49
C LEU A 456 -17.48 16.82 2.34
N ALA A 457 -16.92 17.65 3.22
CA ALA A 457 -15.83 17.25 4.11
C ALA A 457 -16.25 16.17 5.13
N GLU A 458 -17.53 16.12 5.50
CA GLU A 458 -18.08 15.11 6.41
C GLU A 458 -18.36 13.75 5.75
N GLN A 459 -18.42 13.68 4.42
CA GLN A 459 -18.76 12.45 3.69
C GLN A 459 -17.66 11.42 3.71
N SER A 460 -18.06 10.18 3.44
CA SER A 460 -17.16 9.06 3.16
C SER A 460 -17.04 8.83 1.64
N ILE A 461 -15.96 8.16 1.22
CA ILE A 461 -15.75 7.79 -0.18
C ILE A 461 -16.95 6.99 -0.72
N ASP A 462 -17.43 6.01 0.05
CA ASP A 462 -18.55 5.14 -0.36
C ASP A 462 -19.85 5.90 -0.66
N GLU A 463 -20.10 7.02 0.04
CA GLU A 463 -21.29 7.85 -0.17
C GLU A 463 -21.21 8.65 -1.47
N LEU A 464 -20.02 9.03 -1.90
CA LEU A 464 -19.81 9.74 -3.17
C LEU A 464 -19.81 8.82 -4.40
N LEU A 465 -19.51 7.53 -4.24
CA LEU A 465 -19.52 6.55 -5.34
C LEU A 465 -20.93 6.33 -5.94
N VAL A 466 -21.98 6.83 -5.30
CA VAL A 466 -23.35 6.81 -5.84
C VAL A 466 -23.53 7.78 -7.03
N ILE A 467 -22.62 8.75 -7.18
CA ILE A 467 -22.67 9.75 -8.25
C ILE A 467 -22.06 9.13 -9.52
N GLU A 468 -22.76 9.25 -10.61
CA GLU A 468 -22.34 8.75 -11.92
C GLU A 468 -21.03 9.43 -12.37
N GLY A 469 -20.02 8.63 -12.75
CA GLY A 469 -18.70 9.13 -13.13
C GLY A 469 -17.73 9.39 -11.96
N MET A 470 -18.13 9.07 -10.71
CA MET A 470 -17.25 9.16 -9.54
C MET A 470 -16.49 7.87 -9.31
N ASN A 471 -15.16 7.97 -9.07
CA ASN A 471 -14.31 6.86 -8.65
C ASN A 471 -13.70 7.12 -7.27
N GLU A 472 -13.15 6.07 -6.64
CA GLU A 472 -12.57 6.16 -5.28
C GLU A 472 -11.46 7.22 -5.17
N THR A 473 -10.63 7.37 -6.21
CA THR A 473 -9.51 8.31 -6.24
C THR A 473 -10.03 9.75 -6.27
N ARG A 474 -10.93 10.06 -7.20
CA ARG A 474 -11.54 11.40 -7.34
C ARG A 474 -12.37 11.78 -6.12
N ALA A 475 -13.14 10.84 -5.57
CA ALA A 475 -13.90 11.05 -4.34
C ALA A 475 -12.97 11.37 -3.16
N GLY A 476 -11.87 10.63 -3.03
CA GLY A 476 -10.86 10.88 -1.99
C GLY A 476 -10.18 12.25 -2.12
N GLU A 477 -9.81 12.66 -3.34
CA GLU A 477 -9.22 13.97 -3.62
C GLU A 477 -10.17 15.11 -3.28
N LEU A 478 -11.44 15.02 -3.68
CA LEU A 478 -12.47 16.03 -3.37
C LEU A 478 -12.70 16.17 -1.87
N ILE A 479 -12.82 15.05 -1.13
CA ILE A 479 -12.99 15.07 0.33
C ILE A 479 -11.75 15.68 1.00
N MET A 480 -10.55 15.35 0.54
CA MET A 480 -9.31 15.90 1.11
C MET A 480 -9.17 17.40 0.85
N THR A 481 -9.55 17.86 -0.34
CA THR A 481 -9.59 19.28 -0.69
C THR A 481 -10.63 20.02 0.18
N ALA A 482 -11.80 19.44 0.38
CA ALA A 482 -12.83 20.00 1.24
C ALA A 482 -12.40 20.07 2.73
N ARG A 483 -11.56 19.16 3.18
CA ARG A 483 -11.01 19.11 4.56
C ARG A 483 -9.77 20.00 4.76
N ALA A 484 -9.18 20.55 3.70
CA ALA A 484 -7.96 21.37 3.79
C ALA A 484 -8.10 22.51 4.82
N PRO A 485 -9.21 23.27 4.91
CA PRO A 485 -9.38 24.32 5.92
C PRO A 485 -9.34 23.82 7.35
N TRP A 486 -9.73 22.56 7.64
CA TRP A 486 -9.68 21.99 8.99
C TRP A 486 -8.27 21.78 9.52
N PHE A 487 -7.29 21.66 8.62
CA PHE A 487 -5.88 21.45 8.99
C PHE A 487 -5.13 22.80 9.10
N GLU A 488 -5.61 23.86 8.44
CA GLU A 488 -5.02 25.20 8.53
C GLU A 488 -5.38 25.94 9.83
N GLU A 489 -6.51 25.61 10.48
CA GLU A 489 -6.91 26.23 11.77
C GLU A 489 -6.16 25.62 12.99
N THR A 490 -5.28 24.63 12.82
CA THR A 490 -4.58 23.94 13.90
C THR A 490 -3.08 24.31 14.02
N GLU A 491 -2.58 25.33 13.29
CA GLU A 491 -1.22 25.89 13.51
C GLU A 491 -1.19 27.17 14.37
#